data_df49e1469d1d34f71d7ed99f9e9b9acd
#
_entry.id   df49e1469d1d34f71d7ed99f9e9b9acd
#
_cell.length_a   1.000
_cell.length_b   1.000
_cell.length_c   1.000
_cell.angle_alpha   90.00
_cell.angle_beta   90.00
_cell.angle_gamma   90.00
#
_symmetry.space_group_name_H-M   'P 1'
#
loop_
_entity.id
_entity.type
_entity.pdbx_description
1 polymer ?
#
loop_
_entity_poly.entity_id
_entity_poly.type
_entity_poly.pdbx_seq_one_letter_code
_entity_poly.pdbx_strand_id
1 'polypeptide(L)'
;GKWPEDADPVDADVGAGPSDGEQLLLELDAAAVQGVALSGERAGQRDVRVGRGTRDEPFVKGPLCADFDGFSLHGAVRVAAGDRKRLEHLCRYAGRPAIAESRLSRLPDGRVAYSLKKTWRDGSTHVVMEPQVLIERLLALVPRPRRHLVTYHGVLAPGASLRHRI
;
A
#
# COMPACT_ATOMS: atom_id res chain seq x y z
N GLY A 1 -12.17 36.45 5.93
CA GLY A 1 -12.03 35.84 7.22
C GLY A 1 -10.58 35.51 7.44
N LYS A 2 -9.96 36.11 8.47
CA LYS A 2 -8.59 35.82 8.90
C LYS A 2 -8.52 34.38 9.42
N TRP A 3 -7.62 33.61 8.90
CA TRP A 3 -7.21 32.35 9.49
C TRP A 3 -6.35 32.67 10.72
N PRO A 4 -6.46 31.93 11.84
CA PRO A 4 -5.59 32.12 12.97
C PRO A 4 -4.13 31.90 12.56
N GLU A 5 -3.32 32.93 12.81
CA GLU A 5 -1.89 32.97 12.46
C GLU A 5 -1.00 32.19 13.46
N ASP A 6 -1.62 31.56 14.46
CA ASP A 6 -0.95 30.89 15.58
C ASP A 6 -1.32 29.39 15.59
N ALA A 7 -1.13 28.69 14.48
CA ALA A 7 -0.92 27.24 14.55
C ALA A 7 0.57 27.06 14.87
N ASP A 8 0.89 26.92 16.14
CA ASP A 8 2.19 26.46 16.60
C ASP A 8 2.61 25.26 15.72
N PRO A 9 3.89 25.22 15.28
CA PRO A 9 4.40 24.01 14.68
C PRO A 9 4.16 22.90 15.71
N VAL A 10 3.35 21.91 15.34
CA VAL A 10 3.19 20.70 16.14
C VAL A 10 4.63 20.24 16.37
N ASP A 11 5.11 20.40 17.60
CA ASP A 11 6.37 19.84 18.05
C ASP A 11 6.32 18.37 17.61
N ALA A 12 7.03 18.07 16.54
CA ALA A 12 7.31 16.71 16.19
C ALA A 12 8.07 16.17 17.39
N ASP A 13 7.42 15.31 18.15
CA ASP A 13 8.02 14.56 19.23
C ASP A 13 9.19 13.74 18.65
N VAL A 14 10.35 14.42 18.58
CA VAL A 14 11.61 13.90 18.05
C VAL A 14 12.34 13.21 19.18
N GLY A 15 11.76 12.16 19.76
CA GLY A 15 12.50 11.52 20.84
C GLY A 15 11.99 10.21 21.40
N ALA A 16 10.73 9.87 21.25
CA ALA A 16 10.23 8.57 21.63
C ALA A 16 10.17 7.68 20.39
N GLY A 17 10.83 6.52 20.43
CA GLY A 17 10.65 5.48 19.42
C GLY A 17 9.16 5.08 19.31
N PRO A 18 8.77 4.39 18.23
CA PRO A 18 7.39 3.97 18.05
C PRO A 18 6.92 3.16 19.27
N SER A 19 5.70 3.42 19.74
CA SER A 19 5.08 2.60 20.77
C SER A 19 4.93 1.15 20.28
N ASP A 20 4.78 0.19 21.20
CA ASP A 20 4.62 -1.23 20.84
C ASP A 20 3.51 -1.45 19.80
N GLY A 21 2.41 -0.70 19.91
CA GLY A 21 1.32 -0.76 18.94
C GLY A 21 1.69 -0.17 17.57
N GLU A 22 2.47 0.89 17.54
CA GLU A 22 2.96 1.47 16.28
C GLU A 22 4.01 0.57 15.63
N GLN A 23 4.86 -0.06 16.43
CA GLN A 23 5.83 -1.03 15.96
C GLN A 23 5.13 -2.23 15.30
N LEU A 24 4.11 -2.79 15.95
CA LEU A 24 3.32 -3.89 15.40
C LEU A 24 2.65 -3.51 14.07
N LEU A 25 2.11 -2.29 13.95
CA LEU A 25 1.52 -1.83 12.69
C LEU A 25 2.56 -1.68 11.59
N LEU A 26 3.78 -1.24 11.92
CA LEU A 26 4.88 -1.19 10.95
C LEU A 26 5.26 -2.58 10.44
N GLU A 27 5.32 -3.55 11.34
CA GLU A 27 5.63 -4.94 11.01
C GLU A 27 4.52 -5.57 10.15
N LEU A 28 3.24 -5.30 10.46
CA LEU A 28 2.11 -5.72 9.63
C LEU A 28 2.17 -5.14 8.22
N ASP A 29 2.44 -3.84 8.11
CA ASP A 29 2.58 -3.17 6.81
C ASP A 29 3.74 -3.80 5.99
N ALA A 30 4.89 -3.99 6.61
CA ALA A 30 6.05 -4.58 5.96
C ALA A 30 5.78 -6.03 5.53
N ALA A 31 5.22 -6.86 6.41
CA ALA A 31 4.88 -8.25 6.11
C ALA A 31 3.85 -8.33 4.97
N ALA A 32 2.83 -7.45 4.97
CA ALA A 32 1.82 -7.42 3.93
C ALA A 32 2.40 -7.06 2.55
N VAL A 33 3.33 -6.11 2.49
CA VAL A 33 4.00 -5.70 1.24
C VAL A 33 4.92 -6.81 0.74
N GLN A 34 5.71 -7.42 1.61
CA GLN A 34 6.66 -8.48 1.27
C GLN A 34 5.98 -9.82 0.96
N GLY A 35 4.71 -9.97 1.29
CA GLY A 35 3.98 -11.22 1.13
C GLY A 35 4.43 -12.31 2.10
N VAL A 36 4.78 -11.92 3.32
CA VAL A 36 5.23 -12.77 4.42
C VAL A 36 4.13 -12.86 5.47
N ALA A 37 3.94 -14.02 6.09
CA ALA A 37 3.09 -14.18 7.25
C ALA A 37 3.79 -13.62 8.49
N LEU A 38 3.12 -12.74 9.25
CA LEU A 38 3.69 -12.18 10.48
C LEU A 38 3.53 -13.14 11.67
N SER A 39 2.44 -13.92 11.69
CA SER A 39 2.10 -14.79 12.82
C SER A 39 1.61 -16.17 12.37
N GLY A 40 1.33 -17.05 13.31
CA GLY A 40 0.85 -18.42 13.08
C GLY A 40 1.97 -19.42 12.77
N GLU A 41 1.59 -20.64 12.35
CA GLU A 41 2.54 -21.72 12.05
C GLU A 41 3.53 -21.38 10.91
N ARG A 42 3.13 -20.45 10.05
CA ARG A 42 3.92 -20.03 8.88
C ARG A 42 4.58 -18.66 9.08
N ALA A 43 4.70 -18.18 10.31
CA ALA A 43 5.37 -16.92 10.59
C ALA A 43 6.76 -16.87 9.92
N GLY A 44 7.06 -15.76 9.25
CA GLY A 44 8.30 -15.56 8.50
C GLY A 44 8.34 -16.24 7.13
N GLN A 45 7.35 -17.03 6.75
CA GLN A 45 7.29 -17.69 5.44
C GLN A 45 6.52 -16.82 4.44
N ARG A 46 6.95 -16.88 3.17
CA ARG A 46 6.22 -16.22 2.09
C ARG A 46 4.92 -16.95 1.75
N ASP A 47 3.96 -16.22 1.23
CA ASP A 47 2.72 -16.77 0.69
C ASP A 47 2.99 -17.80 -0.41
N VAL A 48 2.16 -18.82 -0.43
CA VAL A 48 2.17 -19.81 -1.53
C VAL A 48 1.54 -19.19 -2.77
N ARG A 49 2.31 -19.07 -3.83
CA ARG A 49 1.84 -18.62 -5.14
C ARG A 49 1.63 -19.82 -6.04
N VAL A 50 0.47 -19.87 -6.68
CA VAL A 50 0.15 -20.89 -7.69
C VAL A 50 0.49 -20.32 -9.06
N GLY A 51 1.47 -20.92 -9.74
CA GLY A 51 2.02 -20.46 -11.02
C GLY A 51 3.52 -20.74 -11.09
N ARG A 52 4.23 -20.08 -11.98
CA ARG A 52 5.61 -20.38 -12.28
C ARG A 52 6.56 -19.33 -11.72
N GLY A 53 7.43 -19.74 -10.80
CA GLY A 53 8.67 -19.07 -10.40
C GLY A 53 8.52 -17.73 -9.63
N THR A 54 9.32 -17.57 -8.61
CA THR A 54 9.53 -16.28 -7.93
C THR A 54 10.76 -15.59 -8.51
N ARG A 55 10.68 -14.28 -8.77
CA ARG A 55 11.86 -13.45 -9.02
C ARG A 55 12.18 -12.69 -7.74
N ASP A 56 13.34 -12.96 -7.18
CA ASP A 56 13.86 -12.26 -5.99
C ASP A 56 14.71 -11.03 -6.35
N GLU A 57 14.95 -10.77 -7.64
CA GLU A 57 15.76 -9.64 -8.08
C GLU A 57 14.93 -8.40 -8.41
N PRO A 58 15.47 -7.18 -8.13
CA PRO A 58 14.86 -5.94 -8.55
C PRO A 58 14.62 -5.92 -10.05
N PHE A 59 13.42 -5.59 -10.48
CA PHE A 59 13.09 -5.52 -11.88
C PHE A 59 12.74 -4.10 -12.30
N VAL A 60 13.53 -3.53 -13.20
CA VAL A 60 13.29 -2.23 -13.81
C VAL A 60 12.54 -2.42 -15.12
N LYS A 61 11.28 -2.02 -15.15
CA LYS A 61 10.39 -2.17 -16.31
C LYS A 61 10.60 -1.10 -17.38
N GLY A 62 11.20 0.01 -17.00
CA GLY A 62 11.44 1.17 -17.82
C GLY A 62 12.02 2.31 -16.98
N PRO A 63 12.34 3.46 -17.55
CA PRO A 63 13.09 4.51 -16.86
C PRO A 63 12.40 5.08 -15.62
N LEU A 64 11.09 4.86 -15.47
CA LEU A 64 10.29 5.40 -14.36
C LEU A 64 9.46 4.31 -13.63
N CYS A 65 9.81 3.03 -13.78
CA CYS A 65 9.08 1.93 -13.15
C CYS A 65 10.06 0.92 -12.57
N ALA A 66 9.91 0.61 -11.30
CA ALA A 66 10.70 -0.39 -10.59
C ALA A 66 9.82 -1.25 -9.69
N ASP A 67 10.14 -2.54 -9.60
CA ASP A 67 9.53 -3.48 -8.66
C ASP A 67 10.64 -4.11 -7.82
N PHE A 68 10.51 -4.06 -6.50
CA PHE A 68 11.47 -4.62 -5.57
C PHE A 68 10.79 -5.05 -4.28
N ASP A 69 10.98 -6.26 -3.85
CA ASP A 69 10.51 -6.84 -2.57
C ASP A 69 9.03 -6.52 -2.23
N GLY A 70 8.15 -6.67 -3.22
CA GLY A 70 6.72 -6.37 -3.09
C GLY A 70 6.34 -4.90 -3.27
N PHE A 71 7.32 -3.99 -3.30
CA PHE A 71 7.08 -2.59 -3.64
C PHE A 71 7.11 -2.39 -5.15
N SER A 72 6.14 -1.64 -5.66
CA SER A 72 6.09 -1.25 -7.06
C SER A 72 6.02 0.27 -7.18
N LEU A 73 7.02 0.86 -7.82
CA LEU A 73 7.06 2.27 -8.13
C LEU A 73 6.74 2.48 -9.61
N HIS A 74 5.77 3.33 -9.89
CA HIS A 74 5.38 3.68 -11.24
C HIS A 74 5.27 5.20 -11.40
N GLY A 75 6.38 5.86 -11.76
CA GLY A 75 6.48 7.31 -11.94
C GLY A 75 6.11 7.81 -13.34
N ALA A 76 5.74 6.93 -14.28
CA ALA A 76 5.46 7.31 -15.68
C ALA A 76 4.05 7.90 -15.90
N VAL A 77 3.16 7.81 -14.90
CA VAL A 77 1.79 8.34 -15.05
C VAL A 77 1.81 9.86 -14.84
N ARG A 78 1.45 10.58 -15.90
CA ARG A 78 1.28 12.03 -15.87
C ARG A 78 -0.13 12.39 -16.30
N VAL A 79 -0.78 13.25 -15.54
CA VAL A 79 -2.07 13.86 -15.91
C VAL A 79 -1.80 15.31 -16.28
N ALA A 80 -2.14 15.70 -17.50
CA ALA A 80 -1.98 17.07 -17.96
C ALA A 80 -2.95 18.02 -17.25
N ALA A 81 -2.58 19.29 -17.13
CA ALA A 81 -3.46 20.31 -16.60
C ALA A 81 -4.76 20.36 -17.44
N GLY A 82 -5.92 20.34 -16.77
CA GLY A 82 -7.22 20.35 -17.42
C GLY A 82 -7.76 18.98 -17.88
N ASP A 83 -6.96 17.92 -17.90
CA ASP A 83 -7.44 16.56 -18.22
C ASP A 83 -8.19 15.93 -17.04
N ARG A 84 -9.39 16.46 -16.81
CA ARG A 84 -10.30 16.02 -15.73
C ARG A 84 -10.67 14.55 -15.84
N LYS A 85 -10.86 14.04 -17.05
CA LYS A 85 -11.26 12.64 -17.30
C LYS A 85 -10.15 11.66 -16.88
N ARG A 86 -8.91 11.99 -17.20
CA ARG A 86 -7.76 11.16 -16.82
C ARG A 86 -7.49 11.25 -15.32
N LEU A 87 -7.67 12.42 -14.71
CA LEU A 87 -7.59 12.59 -13.27
C LEU A 87 -8.65 11.76 -12.54
N GLU A 88 -9.90 11.83 -12.98
CA GLU A 88 -10.99 11.01 -12.44
C GLU A 88 -10.67 9.51 -12.52
N HIS A 89 -10.16 9.06 -13.67
CA HIS A 89 -9.77 7.66 -13.85
C HIS A 89 -8.66 7.24 -12.86
N LEU A 90 -7.67 8.11 -12.64
CA LEU A 90 -6.60 7.87 -11.66
C LEU A 90 -7.14 7.81 -10.23
N CYS A 91 -8.02 8.74 -9.85
CA CYS A 91 -8.67 8.75 -8.53
C CYS A 91 -9.53 7.51 -8.32
N ARG A 92 -10.32 7.10 -9.30
CA ARG A 92 -11.10 5.85 -9.25
C ARG A 92 -10.21 4.61 -9.13
N TYR A 93 -9.06 4.61 -9.77
CA TYR A 93 -8.09 3.53 -9.65
C TYR A 93 -7.51 3.46 -8.24
N ALA A 94 -7.07 4.59 -7.69
CA ALA A 94 -6.50 4.68 -6.35
C ALA A 94 -7.51 4.37 -5.24
N GLY A 95 -8.78 4.75 -5.42
CA GLY A 95 -9.86 4.51 -4.45
C GLY A 95 -10.52 3.13 -4.55
N ARG A 96 -10.00 2.20 -5.35
CA ARG A 96 -10.56 0.84 -5.42
C ARG A 96 -10.27 0.06 -4.14
N PRO A 97 -11.23 -0.78 -3.68
CA PRO A 97 -10.96 -1.72 -2.61
C PRO A 97 -9.76 -2.60 -2.95
N ALA A 98 -8.88 -2.80 -1.98
CA ALA A 98 -7.67 -3.60 -2.15
C ALA A 98 -8.00 -5.06 -2.44
N ILE A 99 -9.09 -5.57 -1.87
CA ILE A 99 -9.53 -6.96 -2.02
C ILE A 99 -10.97 -6.97 -2.56
N ALA A 100 -11.21 -7.80 -3.57
CA ALA A 100 -12.54 -8.07 -4.09
C ALA A 100 -13.00 -9.45 -3.56
N GLU A 101 -14.10 -9.48 -2.83
CA GLU A 101 -14.67 -10.70 -2.24
C GLU A 101 -14.91 -11.79 -3.29
N SER A 102 -15.39 -11.42 -4.47
CA SER A 102 -15.64 -12.36 -5.58
C SER A 102 -14.42 -13.12 -6.08
N ARG A 103 -13.22 -12.75 -5.60
CA ARG A 103 -11.95 -13.43 -5.93
C ARG A 103 -11.41 -14.27 -4.80
N LEU A 104 -12.06 -14.24 -3.64
CA LEU A 104 -11.72 -15.08 -2.52
C LEU A 104 -12.46 -16.39 -2.63
N SER A 105 -11.77 -17.49 -2.44
CA SER A 105 -12.34 -18.83 -2.34
C SER A 105 -11.69 -19.57 -1.18
N ARG A 106 -12.49 -20.36 -0.45
CA ARG A 106 -11.98 -21.22 0.60
C ARG A 106 -11.62 -22.57 0.01
N LEU A 107 -10.42 -23.05 0.32
CA LEU A 107 -9.94 -24.37 -0.07
C LEU A 107 -10.42 -25.44 0.94
N PRO A 108 -10.47 -26.74 0.53
CA PRO A 108 -10.87 -27.84 1.40
C PRO A 108 -9.99 -27.99 2.65
N ASP A 109 -8.73 -27.59 2.57
CA ASP A 109 -7.77 -27.61 3.69
C ASP A 109 -7.93 -26.41 4.66
N GLY A 110 -8.93 -25.54 4.42
CA GLY A 110 -9.22 -24.38 5.25
C GLY A 110 -8.50 -23.10 4.84
N ARG A 111 -7.50 -23.17 3.98
CA ARG A 111 -6.79 -22.00 3.44
C ARG A 111 -7.67 -21.16 2.52
N VAL A 112 -7.26 -19.94 2.28
CA VAL A 112 -7.92 -19.00 1.38
C VAL A 112 -7.08 -18.82 0.12
N ALA A 113 -7.71 -18.97 -1.05
CA ALA A 113 -7.12 -18.64 -2.33
C ALA A 113 -7.68 -17.31 -2.85
N TYR A 114 -6.80 -16.39 -3.21
CA TYR A 114 -7.14 -15.12 -3.85
C TYR A 114 -6.74 -15.17 -5.33
N SER A 115 -7.74 -15.11 -6.20
CA SER A 115 -7.53 -15.10 -7.64
C SER A 115 -7.05 -13.73 -8.11
N LEU A 116 -5.94 -13.71 -8.83
CA LEU A 116 -5.37 -12.49 -9.39
C LEU A 116 -6.17 -12.04 -10.61
N LYS A 117 -6.35 -10.73 -10.79
CA LYS A 117 -7.04 -10.16 -11.96
C LYS A 117 -6.32 -10.44 -13.27
N LYS A 118 -5.00 -10.47 -13.22
CA LYS A 118 -4.12 -10.82 -14.32
C LYS A 118 -3.05 -11.74 -13.78
N THR A 119 -2.66 -12.71 -14.57
CA THR A 119 -1.49 -13.53 -14.29
C THR A 119 -0.27 -12.63 -14.09
N TRP A 120 0.45 -12.84 -13.00
CA TRP A 120 1.70 -12.15 -12.77
C TRP A 120 2.77 -12.64 -13.74
N ARG A 121 3.91 -11.92 -13.81
CA ARG A 121 4.97 -12.25 -14.75
C ARG A 121 5.67 -13.57 -14.47
N ASP A 122 5.66 -13.99 -13.21
CA ASP A 122 6.13 -15.29 -12.77
C ASP A 122 5.16 -16.43 -13.13
N GLY A 123 4.02 -16.10 -13.75
CA GLY A 123 2.97 -17.05 -14.11
C GLY A 123 1.96 -17.29 -12.98
N SER A 124 2.08 -16.64 -11.84
CA SER A 124 1.14 -16.80 -10.73
C SER A 124 -0.26 -16.35 -11.12
N THR A 125 -1.25 -17.18 -10.81
CA THR A 125 -2.69 -16.92 -11.05
C THR A 125 -3.45 -16.72 -9.75
N HIS A 126 -2.98 -17.31 -8.66
CA HIS A 126 -3.59 -17.25 -7.35
C HIS A 126 -2.52 -17.04 -6.26
N VAL A 127 -2.93 -16.42 -5.17
CA VAL A 127 -2.17 -16.40 -3.92
C VAL A 127 -2.93 -17.20 -2.89
N VAL A 128 -2.29 -18.20 -2.30
CA VAL A 128 -2.89 -19.07 -1.29
C VAL A 128 -2.29 -18.74 0.06
N MET A 129 -3.14 -18.46 1.03
CA MET A 129 -2.74 -18.03 2.37
C MET A 129 -3.64 -18.62 3.44
N GLU A 130 -3.14 -18.67 4.68
CA GLU A 130 -3.93 -18.98 5.85
C GLU A 130 -4.95 -17.86 6.13
N PRO A 131 -6.14 -18.15 6.70
CA PRO A 131 -7.12 -17.13 7.04
C PRO A 131 -6.56 -16.03 7.93
N GLN A 132 -5.65 -16.37 8.84
CA GLN A 132 -4.98 -15.42 9.72
C GLN A 132 -4.11 -14.43 8.93
N VAL A 133 -3.36 -14.91 7.94
CA VAL A 133 -2.54 -14.06 7.06
C VAL A 133 -3.42 -13.11 6.24
N LEU A 134 -4.61 -13.55 5.81
CA LEU A 134 -5.58 -12.66 5.17
C LEU A 134 -6.00 -11.52 6.11
N ILE A 135 -6.27 -11.83 7.39
CA ILE A 135 -6.63 -10.83 8.40
C ILE A 135 -5.46 -9.85 8.61
N GLU A 136 -4.24 -10.33 8.74
CA GLU A 136 -3.03 -9.47 8.84
C GLU A 136 -2.95 -8.47 7.69
N ARG A 137 -3.21 -8.92 6.46
CA ARG A 137 -3.20 -8.05 5.27
C ARG A 137 -4.34 -7.03 5.28
N LEU A 138 -5.50 -7.39 5.81
CA LEU A 138 -6.60 -6.46 5.97
C LEU A 138 -6.29 -5.43 7.05
N LEU A 139 -5.65 -5.83 8.15
CA LEU A 139 -5.23 -4.94 9.23
C LEU A 139 -4.18 -3.92 8.74
N ALA A 140 -3.27 -4.32 7.86
CA ALA A 140 -2.30 -3.42 7.23
C ALA A 140 -2.96 -2.29 6.41
N LEU A 141 -4.22 -2.45 5.99
CA LEU A 141 -4.96 -1.41 5.29
C LEU A 141 -5.65 -0.42 6.25
N VAL A 142 -5.67 -0.71 7.54
CA VAL A 142 -6.29 0.17 8.54
C VAL A 142 -5.37 1.36 8.79
N PRO A 143 -5.86 2.60 8.61
CA PRO A 143 -5.05 3.77 8.85
C PRO A 143 -4.60 3.85 10.31
N ARG A 144 -3.35 4.25 10.52
CA ARG A 144 -2.80 4.43 11.86
C ARG A 144 -3.58 5.51 12.63
N PRO A 145 -3.88 5.30 13.92
CA PRO A 145 -4.53 6.32 14.72
C PRO A 145 -3.68 7.60 14.79
N ARG A 146 -4.36 8.75 14.90
CA ARG A 146 -3.72 10.08 15.02
C ARG A 146 -2.80 10.50 13.88
N ARG A 147 -2.84 9.82 12.73
CA ARG A 147 -2.11 10.23 11.54
C ARG A 147 -3.05 10.84 10.50
N HIS A 148 -2.58 11.89 9.84
CA HIS A 148 -3.31 12.46 8.72
C HIS A 148 -3.35 11.46 7.56
N LEU A 149 -4.56 11.16 7.07
CA LEU A 149 -4.76 10.29 5.90
C LEU A 149 -4.36 10.97 4.59
N VAL A 150 -4.30 12.28 4.59
CA VAL A 150 -3.94 13.09 3.43
C VAL A 150 -2.80 14.01 3.80
N THR A 151 -1.71 13.92 3.08
CA THR A 151 -0.57 14.83 3.18
C THR A 151 -0.49 15.67 1.90
N TYR A 152 -0.48 16.97 2.07
CA TYR A 152 -0.37 17.90 0.95
C TYR A 152 1.11 18.22 0.68
N HIS A 153 1.52 18.14 -0.58
CA HIS A 153 2.89 18.39 -1.03
C HIS A 153 2.93 19.46 -2.12
N GLY A 154 4.10 20.01 -2.38
CA GLY A 154 4.32 21.03 -3.40
C GLY A 154 3.50 22.28 -3.13
N VAL A 155 2.85 22.85 -4.14
CA VAL A 155 2.04 24.08 -4.03
C VAL A 155 0.81 23.93 -3.11
N LEU A 156 0.35 22.70 -2.86
CA LEU A 156 -0.78 22.44 -1.97
C LEU A 156 -0.36 22.34 -0.50
N ALA A 157 0.93 22.22 -0.20
CA ALA A 157 1.42 22.18 1.18
C ALA A 157 1.08 23.50 1.91
N PRO A 158 0.75 23.46 3.21
CA PRO A 158 0.36 24.65 3.98
C PRO A 158 1.36 25.80 3.89
N GLY A 159 2.68 25.52 3.95
CA GLY A 159 3.77 26.49 3.88
C GLY A 159 4.33 26.75 2.48
N ALA A 160 3.65 26.34 1.41
CA ALA A 160 4.18 26.52 0.06
C ALA A 160 4.17 27.98 -0.37
N SER A 161 5.34 28.52 -0.74
CA SER A 161 5.52 29.90 -1.19
C SER A 161 4.68 30.27 -2.41
N LEU A 162 4.36 29.29 -3.26
CA LEU A 162 3.55 29.48 -4.47
C LEU A 162 2.05 29.24 -4.27
N ARG A 163 1.58 28.97 -3.05
CA ARG A 163 0.17 28.66 -2.77
C ARG A 163 -0.78 29.80 -3.13
N HIS A 164 -0.32 31.04 -3.06
CA HIS A 164 -1.11 32.22 -3.44
C HIS A 164 -1.41 32.33 -4.95
N ARG A 165 -0.80 31.44 -5.76
CA ARG A 165 -1.02 31.39 -7.23
C ARG A 165 -2.10 30.40 -7.67
N ILE A 166 -2.69 29.66 -6.71
CA ILE A 166 -3.80 28.75 -6.93
C ILE A 166 -5.08 29.39 -6.41
#